data_3758d0a563f04f316c9e257d8ac6e000
#
_entry.id   3758d0a563f04f316c9e257d8ac6e000
#
_cell.length_a   1.000
_cell.length_b   1.000
_cell.length_c   1.000
_cell.angle_alpha   90.00
_cell.angle_beta   90.00
_cell.angle_gamma   90.00
#
_symmetry.space_group_name_H-M   'P 1'
#
loop_
_entity.id
_entity.type
_entity.pdbx_description
1 polymer ?
#
loop_
_entity_poly.entity_id
_entity_poly.type
_entity_poly.pdbx_seq_one_letter_code
_entity_poly.pdbx_strand_id
1 'polypeptide(L)'
;TDVVLVGSLQTKFGAGADWAPADGATIMKPVGKGIYEFKGKLPKGNYEYKIAIGGSWGENYGAEGAADGANMKLKLANDAEVTFIYDSITHETKVTYDIQGEVAPATTETKTAAATGAVGVQDVVLVGSLQSALGAAKDWDPADATTLMKPDGKGHRVFTGKLKKGNYDF
;
A
#
# COMPACT_ATOMS: atom_id res chain seq x y z
N THR A 1 -11.50 -21.95 -3.25
CA THR A 1 -11.01 -21.39 -4.54
C THR A 1 -9.69 -20.68 -4.26
N ASP A 2 -8.66 -20.99 -5.04
CA ASP A 2 -7.33 -20.43 -4.86
C ASP A 2 -7.31 -18.96 -5.28
N VAL A 3 -6.67 -18.14 -4.50
CA VAL A 3 -6.36 -16.73 -4.82
C VAL A 3 -4.88 -16.67 -5.15
N VAL A 4 -4.53 -16.25 -6.35
CA VAL A 4 -3.16 -16.29 -6.86
C VAL A 4 -2.67 -14.89 -7.17
N LEU A 5 -1.53 -14.53 -6.61
CA LEU A 5 -0.81 -13.32 -6.96
C LEU A 5 -0.06 -13.57 -8.28
N VAL A 6 -0.51 -12.96 -9.36
CA VAL A 6 0.07 -13.12 -10.70
C VAL A 6 0.78 -11.85 -11.16
N GLY A 7 1.89 -12.00 -11.87
CA GLY A 7 2.62 -10.82 -12.35
C GLY A 7 4.06 -11.11 -12.72
N SER A 8 4.79 -10.05 -13.07
CA SER A 8 6.23 -10.10 -13.38
C SER A 8 7.14 -10.39 -12.17
N LEU A 9 6.52 -10.68 -11.04
CA LEU A 9 7.17 -11.02 -9.77
C LEU A 9 7.17 -12.52 -9.47
N GLN A 10 6.37 -13.32 -10.20
CA GLN A 10 6.16 -14.74 -9.85
C GLN A 10 7.43 -15.57 -9.92
N THR A 11 8.27 -15.38 -10.92
CA THR A 11 9.56 -16.09 -11.02
C THR A 11 10.52 -15.76 -9.88
N LYS A 12 10.39 -14.58 -9.26
CA LYS A 12 11.16 -14.21 -8.06
C LYS A 12 10.71 -14.96 -6.81
N PHE A 13 9.49 -15.47 -6.81
CA PHE A 13 8.93 -16.31 -5.76
C PHE A 13 9.00 -17.82 -6.06
N GLY A 14 9.72 -18.20 -7.11
CA GLY A 14 9.95 -19.60 -7.46
C GLY A 14 8.93 -20.21 -8.41
N ALA A 15 8.06 -19.42 -9.02
CA ALA A 15 7.20 -19.88 -10.10
C ALA A 15 8.00 -20.24 -11.36
N GLY A 16 7.46 -21.14 -12.16
CA GLY A 16 8.07 -21.55 -13.42
C GLY A 16 8.01 -20.46 -14.50
N ALA A 17 7.05 -19.57 -14.42
CA ALA A 17 6.90 -18.43 -15.33
C ALA A 17 6.20 -17.25 -14.64
N ASP A 18 6.43 -16.05 -15.17
CA ASP A 18 5.63 -14.88 -14.83
C ASP A 18 4.26 -14.93 -15.51
N TRP A 19 3.27 -14.27 -14.93
CA TRP A 19 1.90 -14.20 -15.43
C TRP A 19 1.22 -15.57 -15.59
N ALA A 20 1.55 -16.51 -14.70
CA ALA A 20 1.06 -17.87 -14.69
C ALA A 20 0.04 -18.10 -13.55
N PRO A 21 -1.28 -17.90 -13.78
CA PRO A 21 -2.28 -18.05 -12.72
C PRO A 21 -2.43 -19.46 -12.19
N ALA A 22 -2.07 -20.47 -12.98
CA ALA A 22 -2.09 -21.89 -12.58
C ALA A 22 -0.87 -22.31 -11.75
N ASP A 23 0.16 -21.44 -11.61
CA ASP A 23 1.35 -21.76 -10.82
C ASP A 23 1.08 -21.61 -9.33
N GLY A 24 1.32 -22.66 -8.57
CA GLY A 24 1.05 -22.70 -7.13
C GLY A 24 2.01 -21.90 -6.26
N ALA A 25 3.14 -21.40 -6.80
CA ALA A 25 4.18 -20.75 -6.00
C ALA A 25 3.71 -19.44 -5.33
N THR A 26 2.71 -18.79 -5.89
CA THR A 26 2.18 -17.50 -5.40
C THR A 26 0.72 -17.55 -4.95
N ILE A 27 0.25 -18.71 -4.52
CA ILE A 27 -1.06 -18.85 -3.88
C ILE A 27 -1.08 -18.06 -2.57
N MET A 28 -2.05 -17.18 -2.44
CA MET A 28 -2.26 -16.38 -1.23
C MET A 28 -2.98 -17.20 -0.15
N LYS A 29 -2.59 -17.03 1.09
CA LYS A 29 -3.15 -17.76 2.24
C LYS A 29 -4.30 -16.97 2.85
N PRO A 30 -5.45 -17.61 3.14
CA PRO A 30 -6.54 -16.95 3.85
C PRO A 30 -6.12 -16.66 5.30
N VAL A 31 -6.33 -15.41 5.74
CA VAL A 31 -6.07 -14.96 7.11
C VAL A 31 -7.36 -14.59 7.87
N GLY A 32 -8.50 -14.87 7.28
CA GLY A 32 -9.84 -14.66 7.85
C GLY A 32 -10.56 -13.44 7.29
N LYS A 33 -11.88 -13.39 7.51
CA LYS A 33 -12.76 -12.28 7.09
C LYS A 33 -12.69 -11.92 5.60
N GLY A 34 -12.42 -12.88 4.73
CA GLY A 34 -12.26 -12.61 3.30
C GLY A 34 -10.89 -12.07 2.89
N ILE A 35 -9.96 -11.95 3.82
CA ILE A 35 -8.60 -11.45 3.56
C ILE A 35 -7.67 -12.61 3.22
N TYR A 36 -6.83 -12.39 2.20
CA TYR A 36 -5.78 -13.29 1.75
C TYR A 36 -4.43 -12.58 1.79
N GLU A 37 -3.39 -13.29 2.16
CA GLU A 37 -2.05 -12.76 2.33
C GLU A 37 -1.01 -13.61 1.60
N PHE A 38 -0.04 -12.94 0.95
CA PHE A 38 1.17 -13.55 0.42
C PHE A 38 2.39 -12.75 0.87
N LYS A 39 3.42 -13.46 1.38
CA LYS A 39 4.69 -12.84 1.81
C LYS A 39 5.87 -13.45 1.08
N GLY A 40 6.82 -12.62 0.71
CA GLY A 40 8.05 -13.08 0.12
C GLY A 40 9.09 -11.97 -0.07
N LYS A 41 10.31 -12.37 -0.37
CA LYS A 41 11.40 -11.44 -0.65
C LYS A 41 11.44 -11.11 -2.13
N LEU A 42 11.44 -9.83 -2.45
CA LEU A 42 11.61 -9.32 -3.81
C LEU A 42 12.89 -8.50 -3.91
N PRO A 43 13.70 -8.70 -4.95
CA PRO A 43 14.78 -7.79 -5.30
C PRO A 43 14.26 -6.38 -5.62
N LYS A 44 15.14 -5.39 -5.54
CA LYS A 44 14.85 -4.07 -6.11
C LYS A 44 14.40 -4.19 -7.57
N GLY A 45 13.41 -3.40 -7.96
CA GLY A 45 12.87 -3.47 -9.32
C GLY A 45 11.51 -2.83 -9.47
N ASN A 46 11.00 -2.88 -10.69
CA ASN A 46 9.62 -2.49 -11.00
C ASN A 46 8.85 -3.75 -11.35
N TYR A 47 7.72 -3.93 -10.72
CA TYR A 47 6.87 -5.11 -10.88
C TYR A 47 5.45 -4.68 -11.24
N GLU A 48 4.80 -5.52 -12.02
CA GLU A 48 3.37 -5.41 -12.30
C GLU A 48 2.69 -6.70 -11.85
N TYR A 49 1.49 -6.59 -11.30
CA TYR A 49 0.77 -7.73 -10.77
C TYR A 49 -0.75 -7.53 -10.82
N LYS A 50 -1.47 -8.64 -10.69
CA LYS A 50 -2.92 -8.74 -10.53
C LYS A 50 -3.23 -9.87 -9.56
N ILE A 51 -4.50 -10.02 -9.22
CA ILE A 51 -5.00 -11.17 -8.50
C ILE A 51 -5.84 -12.01 -9.45
N ALA A 52 -5.53 -13.30 -9.56
CA ALA A 52 -6.32 -14.26 -10.33
C ALA A 52 -7.02 -15.23 -9.38
N ILE A 53 -8.24 -15.62 -9.71
CA ILE A 53 -9.07 -16.49 -8.90
C ILE A 53 -9.20 -17.85 -9.57
N GLY A 54 -9.08 -18.94 -8.80
CA GLY A 54 -9.24 -20.29 -9.30
C GLY A 54 -8.15 -20.78 -10.26
N GLY A 55 -6.98 -20.18 -10.23
CA GLY A 55 -5.83 -20.60 -11.04
C GLY A 55 -6.00 -20.33 -12.55
N SER A 56 -6.81 -19.37 -12.94
CA SER A 56 -7.08 -19.03 -14.33
C SER A 56 -7.30 -17.53 -14.51
N TRP A 57 -7.34 -17.06 -15.75
CA TRP A 57 -7.68 -15.68 -16.09
C TRP A 57 -9.17 -15.40 -16.19
N GLY A 58 -10.03 -16.42 -16.01
CA GLY A 58 -11.48 -16.29 -16.12
C GLY A 58 -12.10 -15.33 -15.10
N GLU A 59 -11.44 -15.18 -13.93
CA GLU A 59 -11.78 -14.18 -12.92
C GLU A 59 -10.47 -13.58 -12.41
N ASN A 60 -10.29 -12.28 -12.59
CA ASN A 60 -9.10 -11.57 -12.12
C ASN A 60 -9.41 -10.12 -11.76
N TYR A 61 -8.62 -9.56 -10.85
CA TYR A 61 -8.77 -8.21 -10.34
C TYR A 61 -7.46 -7.44 -10.43
N GLY A 62 -7.56 -6.19 -10.86
CA GLY A 62 -6.43 -5.28 -11.03
C GLY A 62 -6.53 -4.05 -10.13
N ALA A 63 -6.05 -2.93 -10.65
CA ALA A 63 -6.07 -1.65 -9.94
C ALA A 63 -7.49 -1.29 -9.50
N GLU A 64 -7.62 -0.72 -8.31
CA GLU A 64 -8.89 -0.29 -7.69
C GLU A 64 -9.91 -1.43 -7.50
N GLY A 65 -9.44 -2.68 -7.45
CA GLY A 65 -10.31 -3.85 -7.34
C GLY A 65 -11.16 -4.14 -8.58
N ALA A 66 -10.84 -3.52 -9.71
CA ALA A 66 -11.60 -3.68 -10.94
C ALA A 66 -11.42 -5.07 -11.55
N ALA A 67 -12.54 -5.72 -11.89
CA ALA A 67 -12.54 -6.96 -12.66
C ALA A 67 -11.93 -6.69 -14.05
N ASP A 68 -11.02 -7.55 -14.49
CA ASP A 68 -10.21 -7.37 -15.71
C ASP A 68 -9.44 -6.04 -15.76
N GLY A 69 -9.28 -5.38 -14.60
CA GLY A 69 -8.67 -4.06 -14.45
C GLY A 69 -7.20 -4.00 -14.89
N ALA A 70 -6.65 -2.81 -14.94
CA ALA A 70 -5.24 -2.57 -15.26
C ALA A 70 -4.31 -3.25 -14.25
N ASN A 71 -3.07 -3.57 -14.67
CA ASN A 71 -2.07 -4.10 -13.77
C ASN A 71 -1.76 -3.11 -12.65
N MET A 72 -1.68 -3.63 -11.42
CA MET A 72 -1.13 -2.89 -10.30
C MET A 72 0.39 -2.84 -10.41
N LYS A 73 1.01 -1.76 -9.92
CA LYS A 73 2.46 -1.52 -10.03
C LYS A 73 3.10 -1.47 -8.65
N LEU A 74 4.27 -2.07 -8.54
CA LEU A 74 5.11 -2.04 -7.35
C LEU A 74 6.54 -1.65 -7.76
N LYS A 75 7.07 -0.58 -7.16
CA LYS A 75 8.45 -0.15 -7.35
C LYS A 75 9.21 -0.29 -6.05
N LEU A 76 10.27 -1.10 -6.06
CA LEU A 76 11.17 -1.28 -4.94
C LEU A 76 12.53 -0.64 -5.25
N ALA A 77 12.94 0.29 -4.40
CA ALA A 77 14.26 0.93 -4.49
C ALA A 77 15.38 0.02 -3.98
N ASN A 78 15.05 -0.91 -3.08
CA ASN A 78 15.95 -1.90 -2.48
C ASN A 78 15.27 -3.26 -2.42
N ASP A 79 16.05 -4.31 -2.16
CA ASP A 79 15.50 -5.63 -1.83
C ASP A 79 14.66 -5.53 -0.57
N ALA A 80 13.49 -6.13 -0.58
CA ALA A 80 12.55 -6.03 0.52
C ALA A 80 11.77 -7.32 0.78
N GLU A 81 11.35 -7.54 2.01
CA GLU A 81 10.28 -8.49 2.32
C GLU A 81 8.94 -7.82 2.09
N VAL A 82 8.16 -8.36 1.17
CA VAL A 82 6.91 -7.76 0.70
C VAL A 82 5.73 -8.59 1.18
N THR A 83 4.70 -7.94 1.65
CA THR A 83 3.42 -8.56 2.01
C THR A 83 2.33 -8.00 1.11
N PHE A 84 1.69 -8.87 0.34
CA PHE A 84 0.50 -8.58 -0.46
C PHE A 84 -0.73 -9.01 0.33
N ILE A 85 -1.71 -8.14 0.41
CA ILE A 85 -2.97 -8.37 1.13
C ILE A 85 -4.11 -8.10 0.14
N TYR A 86 -4.94 -9.11 -0.09
CA TYR A 86 -6.11 -9.02 -0.94
C TYR A 86 -7.38 -9.19 -0.12
N ASP A 87 -8.35 -8.32 -0.33
CA ASP A 87 -9.69 -8.39 0.25
C ASP A 87 -10.67 -8.92 -0.80
N SER A 88 -11.21 -10.12 -0.59
CA SER A 88 -12.14 -10.75 -1.52
C SER A 88 -13.56 -10.17 -1.50
N ILE A 89 -13.84 -9.21 -0.64
CA ILE A 89 -15.13 -8.50 -0.55
C ILE A 89 -15.09 -7.23 -1.41
N THR A 90 -14.01 -6.46 -1.27
CA THR A 90 -13.81 -5.20 -2.01
C THR A 90 -12.99 -5.39 -3.28
N HIS A 91 -12.31 -6.53 -3.42
CA HIS A 91 -11.33 -6.87 -4.46
C HIS A 91 -10.08 -5.96 -4.48
N GLU A 92 -9.90 -5.15 -3.47
CA GLU A 92 -8.74 -4.29 -3.33
C GLU A 92 -7.50 -5.08 -2.88
N THR A 93 -6.34 -4.69 -3.40
CA THR A 93 -5.05 -5.23 -2.98
C THR A 93 -4.19 -4.14 -2.37
N LYS A 94 -3.62 -4.44 -1.20
CA LYS A 94 -2.63 -3.60 -0.52
C LYS A 94 -1.29 -4.31 -0.50
N VAL A 95 -0.21 -3.53 -0.61
CA VAL A 95 1.16 -4.05 -0.50
C VAL A 95 1.88 -3.28 0.58
N THR A 96 2.55 -4.01 1.46
CA THR A 96 3.47 -3.45 2.43
C THR A 96 4.82 -4.11 2.26
N TYR A 97 5.92 -3.42 2.51
CA TYR A 97 7.26 -3.98 2.45
C TYR A 97 8.16 -3.38 3.52
N ASP A 98 9.11 -4.20 3.98
CA ASP A 98 10.10 -3.83 4.99
C ASP A 98 11.45 -3.61 4.29
N ILE A 99 11.97 -2.40 4.37
CA ILE A 99 13.32 -2.05 3.90
C ILE A 99 14.21 -2.04 5.14
N GLN A 100 14.82 -3.17 5.50
CA GLN A 100 15.86 -3.26 6.54
C GLN A 100 15.75 -2.19 7.67
N GLY A 101 14.62 -2.19 8.40
CA GLY A 101 14.36 -1.27 9.50
C GLY A 101 13.36 -0.14 9.24
N GLU A 102 12.77 -0.06 8.05
CA GLU A 102 11.74 0.92 7.73
C GLU A 102 10.57 0.26 6.99
N VAL A 103 9.40 0.25 7.59
CA VAL A 103 8.17 -0.29 6.99
C VAL A 103 7.58 0.77 6.06
N ALA A 104 7.62 0.51 4.75
CA ALA A 104 6.97 1.39 3.79
C ALA A 104 5.85 0.64 3.05
N PRO A 105 4.62 1.13 2.99
CA PRO A 105 3.56 0.58 2.16
C PRO A 105 3.65 1.07 0.72
N ALA A 106 3.34 0.19 -0.20
CA ALA A 106 3.08 0.57 -1.57
C ALA A 106 1.61 0.97 -1.70
N THR A 107 1.39 2.21 -1.98
CA THR A 107 0.07 2.74 -2.32
C THR A 107 -0.24 2.47 -3.79
N THR A 108 -1.46 2.07 -4.09
CA THR A 108 -2.05 2.18 -5.41
C THR A 108 -1.84 3.61 -5.93
N GLU A 109 -1.09 3.78 -7.01
CA GLU A 109 -0.83 5.11 -7.54
C GLU A 109 -2.10 5.80 -8.02
N THR A 110 -2.52 6.82 -7.29
CA THR A 110 -3.16 7.98 -7.88
C THR A 110 -2.13 9.10 -7.89
N LYS A 111 -1.69 9.43 -9.09
CA LYS A 111 -0.90 10.54 -9.59
C LYS A 111 -0.47 11.65 -8.60
N THR A 112 0.83 11.90 -8.51
CA THR A 112 1.55 13.18 -8.62
C THR A 112 2.50 13.55 -7.47
N ALA A 113 3.77 13.71 -7.89
CA ALA A 113 4.81 14.69 -7.53
C ALA A 113 5.54 14.57 -6.19
N ALA A 114 6.85 14.63 -6.37
CA ALA A 114 7.93 14.70 -5.40
C ALA A 114 7.72 15.69 -4.25
N ALA A 115 8.03 15.24 -3.03
CA ALA A 115 8.52 16.13 -1.99
C ALA A 115 9.37 15.36 -0.98
N THR A 116 10.47 15.94 -0.67
CA THR A 116 11.53 15.57 0.23
C THR A 116 11.05 15.58 1.68
N GLY A 117 11.22 14.47 2.40
CA GLY A 117 10.94 14.38 3.83
C GLY A 117 10.00 13.20 4.14
N ALA A 118 10.59 12.04 4.47
CA ALA A 118 9.84 10.81 4.67
C ALA A 118 8.94 10.87 5.90
N VAL A 119 7.64 10.92 5.67
CA VAL A 119 6.62 10.56 6.66
C VAL A 119 6.30 9.07 6.46
N GLY A 120 6.44 8.27 7.49
CA GLY A 120 6.21 6.82 7.42
C GLY A 120 4.72 6.51 7.19
N VAL A 121 4.44 5.42 6.55
CA VAL A 121 3.12 5.06 5.99
C VAL A 121 2.06 4.69 7.02
N GLN A 122 2.39 4.66 8.28
CA GLN A 122 1.36 4.65 9.33
C GLN A 122 1.10 6.02 9.92
N ASP A 123 1.72 7.02 9.34
CA ASP A 123 1.59 8.39 9.83
C ASP A 123 0.34 9.04 9.24
N VAL A 124 -0.54 9.45 10.11
CA VAL A 124 -1.71 10.26 9.74
C VAL A 124 -1.35 11.71 10.00
N VAL A 125 -1.35 12.52 8.97
CA VAL A 125 -1.05 13.95 9.05
C VAL A 125 -2.35 14.73 8.97
N LEU A 126 -2.55 15.65 9.90
CA LEU A 126 -3.66 16.59 9.85
C LEU A 126 -3.33 17.68 8.84
N VAL A 127 -4.01 17.66 7.69
CA VAL A 127 -3.82 18.63 6.61
C VAL A 127 -4.93 19.69 6.61
N GLY A 128 -4.59 20.90 6.26
CA GLY A 128 -5.56 21.99 6.22
C GLY A 128 -4.92 23.37 6.28
N SER A 129 -5.76 24.41 6.26
CA SER A 129 -5.35 25.80 6.43
C SER A 129 -4.83 26.12 7.85
N LEU A 130 -4.82 25.14 8.73
CA LEU A 130 -4.30 25.22 10.10
C LEU A 130 -2.81 24.85 10.19
N GLN A 131 -2.24 24.21 9.18
CA GLN A 131 -0.88 23.68 9.28
C GLN A 131 0.18 24.76 9.49
N SER A 132 0.15 25.85 8.73
CA SER A 132 1.09 26.97 8.93
C SER A 132 0.91 27.65 10.29
N ALA A 133 -0.32 27.70 10.81
CA ALA A 133 -0.60 28.22 12.15
C ALA A 133 -0.05 27.31 13.27
N LEU A 134 0.20 26.05 12.98
CA LEU A 134 0.81 25.05 13.87
C LEU A 134 2.33 24.91 13.67
N GLY A 135 2.92 25.69 12.75
CA GLY A 135 4.36 25.74 12.51
C GLY A 135 4.85 24.99 11.29
N ALA A 136 3.96 24.44 10.48
CA ALA A 136 4.32 23.85 9.20
C ALA A 136 4.81 24.91 8.20
N ALA A 137 5.59 24.48 7.21
CA ALA A 137 6.12 25.39 6.19
C ALA A 137 5.02 25.98 5.29
N LYS A 138 3.93 25.24 5.09
CA LYS A 138 2.76 25.66 4.31
C LYS A 138 1.51 24.87 4.71
N ASP A 139 0.36 25.39 4.31
CA ASP A 139 -0.94 24.70 4.48
C ASP A 139 -1.13 23.62 3.40
N TRP A 140 -2.00 22.65 3.68
CA TRP A 140 -2.39 21.56 2.79
C TRP A 140 -1.20 20.68 2.35
N ASP A 141 -0.19 20.51 3.22
CA ASP A 141 0.98 19.69 2.93
C ASP A 141 0.94 18.37 3.69
N PRO A 142 0.59 17.25 3.02
CA PRO A 142 0.56 15.94 3.66
C PRO A 142 1.95 15.35 3.95
N ALA A 143 3.00 15.97 3.44
CA ALA A 143 4.38 15.56 3.70
C ALA A 143 5.01 16.29 4.90
N ASP A 144 4.34 17.29 5.45
CA ASP A 144 4.85 18.06 6.61
C ASP A 144 4.54 17.32 7.92
N ALA A 145 5.58 16.88 8.61
CA ALA A 145 5.47 16.12 9.86
C ALA A 145 5.06 16.97 11.08
N THR A 146 4.94 18.29 10.93
CA THR A 146 4.60 19.20 12.04
C THR A 146 3.22 18.88 12.63
N THR A 147 2.30 18.40 11.79
CA THR A 147 0.94 18.04 12.18
C THR A 147 0.68 16.53 12.19
N LEU A 148 1.74 15.75 12.47
CA LEU A 148 1.66 14.30 12.58
C LEU A 148 0.80 13.86 13.76
N MET A 149 -0.21 13.05 13.50
CA MET A 149 -1.09 12.49 14.52
C MET A 149 -0.46 11.26 15.18
N LYS A 150 -0.46 11.21 16.50
CA LYS A 150 0.10 10.10 17.29
C LYS A 150 -0.97 9.08 17.69
N PRO A 151 -0.66 7.78 17.71
CA PRO A 151 -1.59 6.78 18.21
C PRO A 151 -1.86 6.97 19.71
N ASP A 152 -3.11 6.80 20.13
CA ASP A 152 -3.54 6.88 21.53
C ASP A 152 -3.51 5.52 22.26
N GLY A 153 -3.11 4.46 21.57
CA GLY A 153 -3.12 3.10 22.09
C GLY A 153 -4.51 2.43 22.09
N LYS A 154 -5.56 3.13 21.66
CA LYS A 154 -6.96 2.65 21.59
C LYS A 154 -7.47 2.51 20.16
N GLY A 155 -6.58 2.61 19.19
CA GLY A 155 -6.95 2.54 17.77
C GLY A 155 -7.24 3.89 17.12
N HIS A 156 -7.15 5.01 17.86
CA HIS A 156 -7.30 6.35 17.31
C HIS A 156 -5.94 7.01 17.06
N ARG A 157 -5.96 8.01 16.19
CA ARG A 157 -4.84 8.92 15.95
C ARG A 157 -5.22 10.31 16.47
N VAL A 158 -4.37 10.91 17.27
CA VAL A 158 -4.64 12.18 17.96
C VAL A 158 -3.53 13.19 17.66
N PHE A 159 -3.91 14.40 17.31
CA PHE A 159 -3.03 15.56 17.26
C PHE A 159 -3.50 16.59 18.28
N THR A 160 -2.56 17.19 19.02
CA THR A 160 -2.85 18.26 19.97
C THR A 160 -1.95 19.45 19.65
N GLY A 161 -2.56 20.57 19.36
CA GLY A 161 -1.88 21.83 19.07
C GLY A 161 -2.64 23.04 19.56
N LYS A 162 -1.96 24.18 19.67
CA LYS A 162 -2.58 25.47 20.05
C LYS A 162 -2.77 26.30 18.78
N LEU A 163 -4.04 26.59 18.46
CA LEU A 163 -4.41 27.50 17.39
C LEU A 163 -4.79 28.87 17.95
N LYS A 164 -4.43 29.92 17.21
CA LYS A 164 -4.99 31.26 17.47
C LYS A 164 -6.44 31.30 17.05
N LYS A 165 -7.23 32.25 17.58
CA LYS A 165 -8.60 32.43 17.14
C LYS A 165 -8.66 32.70 15.63
N GLY A 166 -9.39 31.89 14.88
CA GLY A 166 -9.51 31.97 13.42
C GLY A 166 -10.48 30.94 12.88
N ASN A 167 -10.72 30.96 11.58
CA ASN A 167 -11.44 29.92 10.84
C ASN A 167 -10.41 29.04 10.14
N TYR A 168 -10.54 27.75 10.28
CA TYR A 168 -9.62 26.77 9.72
C TYR A 168 -10.39 25.66 9.03
N ASP A 169 -9.90 25.22 7.88
CA ASP A 169 -10.44 24.06 7.13
C ASP A 169 -9.43 22.90 7.24
N PHE A 170 -9.93 21.64 7.38
CA PHE A 170 -9.12 20.42 7.51
C PHE A 170 -9.93 19.19 7.09
#